data_e983394996dc1a88477788a362646ebf
#
_entry.id   e983394996dc1a88477788a362646ebf
#
_cell.length_a   1.000
_cell.length_b   1.000
_cell.length_c   1.000
_cell.angle_alpha   90.00
_cell.angle_beta   90.00
_cell.angle_gamma   90.00
#
_symmetry.space_group_name_H-M   'P 1'
#
loop_
_entity.id
_entity.type
_entity.pdbx_description
1 polymer ?
#
loop_
_entity_poly.entity_id
_entity_poly.type
_entity_poly.pdbx_seq_one_letter_code
_entity_poly.pdbx_strand_id
1 'polypeptide(L)'
;MDQPVHVSVLLRECLENLNIRPDGIYVDGTLGLGGHSFEIASRLTTGRLIGIDRDETAIERAGRRLEPFADKVTLVHGTFSDAAAILDRLGIEAVDGLLFDLGVSSPQLDEAQRGFSYRLDAPLDMRMDAGESLTAGEIVNTWPEERLNRILWDYGEERYARRITGAILTAREKKPIGSTLELVEIIKSAMPAAALREKQHPAKRTFQALRIAVNDELGEVERMMATAPDKLRVGGRLCVISFHSLEDRIVKNGIAARENGCTCPREAPICTCGFVRTLRSVSRKPILPTEEELERNPRSRSAKLRVAERV
;
A
#
# COMPACT_ATOMS: atom_id res chain seq x y z
N MET A 1 13.70 26.72 7.45
CA MET A 1 14.27 25.64 6.62
C MET A 1 13.08 25.02 5.92
N ASP A 2 13.00 25.21 4.61
CA ASP A 2 11.92 24.64 3.80
C ASP A 2 12.01 23.12 3.92
N GLN A 3 10.98 22.49 4.48
CA GLN A 3 10.84 21.04 4.41
C GLN A 3 10.72 20.67 2.93
N PRO A 4 11.44 19.65 2.46
CA PRO A 4 11.32 19.23 1.08
C PRO A 4 9.86 18.95 0.78
N VAL A 5 9.32 19.65 -0.24
CA VAL A 5 7.93 19.48 -0.67
C VAL A 5 7.76 18.02 -1.05
N HIS A 6 6.95 17.30 -0.27
CA HIS A 6 6.63 15.90 -0.55
C HIS A 6 5.90 15.83 -1.88
N VAL A 7 6.54 15.21 -2.89
CA VAL A 7 5.95 14.97 -4.21
C VAL A 7 5.27 13.61 -4.20
N SER A 8 3.97 13.58 -4.49
CA SER A 8 3.22 12.33 -4.62
C SER A 8 3.76 11.49 -5.78
N VAL A 9 3.85 10.19 -5.58
CA VAL A 9 4.39 9.25 -6.57
C VAL A 9 3.43 9.11 -7.75
N LEU A 10 3.95 9.16 -8.99
CA LEU A 10 3.17 9.02 -10.23
C LEU A 10 1.94 9.95 -10.28
N LEU A 11 2.06 11.15 -9.70
CA LEU A 11 0.95 12.10 -9.55
C LEU A 11 0.27 12.39 -10.88
N ARG A 12 1.05 12.79 -11.89
CA ARG A 12 0.53 13.13 -13.22
C ARG A 12 -0.17 11.94 -13.86
N GLU A 13 0.46 10.79 -13.82
CA GLU A 13 -0.06 9.56 -14.39
C GLU A 13 -1.36 9.10 -13.70
N CYS A 14 -1.47 9.28 -12.39
CA CYS A 14 -2.72 9.01 -11.65
C CYS A 14 -3.84 9.95 -12.07
N LEU A 15 -3.58 11.25 -12.14
CA LEU A 15 -4.60 12.24 -12.50
C LEU A 15 -5.10 12.07 -13.95
N GLU A 16 -4.19 11.80 -14.89
CA GLU A 16 -4.53 11.51 -16.28
C GLU A 16 -5.38 10.24 -16.41
N ASN A 17 -5.03 9.19 -15.65
CA ASN A 17 -5.73 7.91 -15.74
C ASN A 17 -7.02 7.83 -14.92
N LEU A 18 -7.17 8.63 -13.86
CA LEU A 18 -8.44 8.79 -13.15
C LEU A 18 -9.51 9.44 -14.01
N ASN A 19 -9.11 10.16 -15.08
CA ASN A 19 -10.02 10.84 -16.00
C ASN A 19 -11.03 11.72 -15.26
N ILE A 20 -10.51 12.66 -14.45
CA ILE A 20 -11.28 13.44 -13.48
C ILE A 20 -12.31 14.33 -14.18
N ARG A 21 -13.58 14.14 -13.81
CA ARG A 21 -14.70 15.00 -14.20
C ARG A 21 -15.00 16.00 -13.07
N PRO A 22 -15.28 17.26 -13.38
CA PRO A 22 -15.53 18.29 -12.34
C PRO A 22 -16.71 18.02 -11.42
N ASP A 23 -17.67 17.21 -11.85
CA ASP A 23 -18.86 16.78 -11.12
C ASP A 23 -18.78 15.36 -10.55
N GLY A 24 -17.66 14.67 -10.75
CA GLY A 24 -17.46 13.26 -10.37
C GLY A 24 -17.23 13.05 -8.87
N ILE A 25 -17.38 11.81 -8.44
CA ILE A 25 -17.09 11.37 -7.07
C ILE A 25 -15.85 10.47 -7.11
N TYR A 26 -14.85 10.82 -6.29
CA TYR A 26 -13.57 10.12 -6.23
C TYR A 26 -13.24 9.67 -4.83
N VAL A 27 -12.51 8.56 -4.72
CA VAL A 27 -11.96 8.05 -3.47
C VAL A 27 -10.45 8.01 -3.58
N ASP A 28 -9.78 8.60 -2.61
CA ASP A 28 -8.37 8.38 -2.31
C ASP A 28 -8.32 7.50 -1.06
N GLY A 29 -8.09 6.20 -1.24
CA GLY A 29 -8.13 5.22 -0.16
C GLY A 29 -6.86 5.18 0.69
N THR A 30 -5.85 5.97 0.34
CA THR A 30 -4.53 6.06 0.97
C THR A 30 -4.09 7.51 1.04
N LEU A 31 -4.87 8.29 1.79
CA LEU A 31 -4.82 9.75 1.82
C LEU A 31 -3.41 10.30 2.10
N GLY A 32 -2.68 9.70 3.06
CA GLY A 32 -1.35 10.11 3.48
C GLY A 32 -1.31 11.60 3.84
N LEU A 33 -0.42 12.37 3.18
CA LEU A 33 -0.34 13.81 3.33
C LEU A 33 -1.29 14.59 2.40
N GLY A 34 -2.21 13.91 1.73
CA GLY A 34 -3.22 14.52 0.86
C GLY A 34 -2.67 15.08 -0.47
N GLY A 35 -1.55 14.57 -0.97
CA GLY A 35 -0.94 15.10 -2.20
C GLY A 35 -1.76 14.82 -3.45
N HIS A 36 -2.14 13.57 -3.68
CA HIS A 36 -3.07 13.20 -4.74
C HIS A 36 -4.44 13.84 -4.53
N SER A 37 -4.95 13.77 -3.31
CA SER A 37 -6.24 14.34 -2.91
C SER A 37 -6.35 15.83 -3.19
N PHE A 38 -5.29 16.62 -2.93
CA PHE A 38 -5.26 18.05 -3.23
C PHE A 38 -5.45 18.31 -4.73
N GLU A 39 -4.73 17.59 -5.55
CA GLU A 39 -4.80 17.73 -7.00
C GLU A 39 -6.13 17.23 -7.60
N ILE A 40 -6.73 16.19 -6.99
CA ILE A 40 -8.08 15.74 -7.36
C ILE A 40 -9.10 16.82 -6.97
N ALA A 41 -9.11 17.27 -5.71
CA ALA A 41 -10.06 18.25 -5.20
C ALA A 41 -10.01 19.59 -5.95
N SER A 42 -8.82 20.02 -6.38
CA SER A 42 -8.65 21.26 -7.17
C SER A 42 -9.33 21.22 -8.55
N ARG A 43 -9.59 20.03 -9.09
CA ARG A 43 -10.25 19.82 -10.39
C ARG A 43 -11.76 19.61 -10.26
N LEU A 44 -12.26 19.48 -9.04
CA LEU A 44 -13.69 19.33 -8.78
C LEU A 44 -14.38 20.70 -8.67
N THR A 45 -15.59 20.80 -9.21
CA THR A 45 -16.50 21.95 -9.04
C THR A 45 -17.66 21.58 -8.13
N THR A 46 -18.53 20.69 -8.58
CA THR A 46 -19.67 20.16 -7.82
C THR A 46 -19.45 18.71 -7.36
N GLY A 47 -18.35 18.10 -7.79
CA GLY A 47 -17.96 16.74 -7.41
C GLY A 47 -17.51 16.63 -5.96
N ARG A 48 -17.22 15.41 -5.53
CA ARG A 48 -16.82 15.09 -4.14
C ARG A 48 -15.57 14.21 -4.12
N LEU A 49 -14.75 14.39 -3.10
CA LEU A 49 -13.62 13.53 -2.79
C LEU A 49 -13.80 12.92 -1.39
N ILE A 50 -13.62 11.62 -1.32
CA ILE A 50 -13.56 10.88 -0.06
C ILE A 50 -12.10 10.46 0.15
N GLY A 51 -11.46 10.97 1.20
CA GLY A 51 -10.11 10.59 1.61
C GLY A 51 -10.17 9.62 2.78
N ILE A 52 -9.52 8.46 2.65
CA ILE A 52 -9.48 7.43 3.69
C ILE A 52 -8.02 7.22 4.11
N ASP A 53 -7.78 7.15 5.40
CA ASP A 53 -6.50 6.68 5.95
C ASP A 53 -6.71 5.98 7.29
N ARG A 54 -5.85 5.03 7.60
CA ARG A 54 -5.83 4.34 8.89
C ARG A 54 -4.99 5.08 9.94
N ASP A 55 -4.17 6.05 9.53
CA ASP A 55 -3.33 6.86 10.38
C ASP A 55 -4.02 8.20 10.69
N GLU A 56 -4.51 8.39 11.93
CA GLU A 56 -5.17 9.63 12.35
C GLU A 56 -4.29 10.86 12.14
N THR A 57 -2.96 10.72 12.31
CA THR A 57 -2.03 11.84 12.11
C THR A 57 -1.95 12.24 10.63
N ALA A 58 -2.10 11.28 9.72
CA ALA A 58 -2.19 11.54 8.28
C ALA A 58 -3.48 12.31 7.97
N ILE A 59 -4.62 11.90 8.53
CA ILE A 59 -5.92 12.58 8.36
C ILE A 59 -5.85 14.04 8.82
N GLU A 60 -5.27 14.30 10.02
CA GLU A 60 -5.12 15.67 10.52
C GLU A 60 -4.26 16.53 9.59
N ARG A 61 -3.11 16.02 9.14
CA ARG A 61 -2.20 16.74 8.25
C ARG A 61 -2.82 17.00 6.88
N ALA A 62 -3.46 15.98 6.30
CA ALA A 62 -4.19 16.12 5.04
C ALA A 62 -5.37 17.08 5.17
N GLY A 63 -6.10 17.06 6.28
CA GLY A 63 -7.20 17.98 6.57
C GLY A 63 -6.78 19.44 6.49
N ARG A 64 -5.63 19.79 7.08
CA ARG A 64 -5.06 21.15 6.96
C ARG A 64 -4.72 21.52 5.52
N ARG A 65 -4.17 20.58 4.75
CA ARG A 65 -3.82 20.80 3.35
C ARG A 65 -5.05 20.95 2.46
N LEU A 66 -6.11 20.23 2.77
CA LEU A 66 -7.35 20.18 2.00
C LEU A 66 -8.39 21.21 2.46
N GLU A 67 -8.07 22.05 3.46
CA GLU A 67 -8.95 23.10 3.96
C GLU A 67 -9.58 23.98 2.87
N PRO A 68 -8.84 24.38 1.81
CA PRO A 68 -9.42 25.16 0.71
C PRO A 68 -10.56 24.45 -0.04
N PHE A 69 -10.72 23.16 0.15
CA PHE A 69 -11.71 22.30 -0.52
C PHE A 69 -12.64 21.59 0.48
N ALA A 70 -12.74 22.10 1.71
CA ALA A 70 -13.49 21.46 2.79
C ALA A 70 -14.97 21.20 2.44
N ASP A 71 -15.57 22.02 1.56
CA ASP A 71 -16.93 21.86 1.04
C ASP A 71 -17.13 20.62 0.16
N LYS A 72 -16.05 20.08 -0.43
CA LYS A 72 -16.06 18.95 -1.39
C LYS A 72 -15.38 17.70 -0.85
N VAL A 73 -14.64 17.81 0.26
CA VAL A 73 -13.80 16.73 0.79
C VAL A 73 -14.41 16.15 2.05
N THR A 74 -14.52 14.83 2.10
CA THR A 74 -14.88 14.09 3.31
C THR A 74 -13.70 13.21 3.71
N LEU A 75 -13.17 13.39 4.91
CA LEU A 75 -12.07 12.58 5.44
C LEU A 75 -12.62 11.52 6.40
N VAL A 76 -12.14 10.29 6.25
CA VAL A 76 -12.62 9.14 7.02
C VAL A 76 -11.42 8.37 7.59
N HIS A 77 -11.41 8.18 8.92
CA HIS A 77 -10.50 7.24 9.56
C HIS A 77 -10.97 5.81 9.30
N GLY A 78 -10.13 5.00 8.70
CA GLY A 78 -10.43 3.61 8.35
C GLY A 78 -9.42 3.02 7.39
N THR A 79 -9.57 1.75 7.08
CA THR A 79 -8.69 1.06 6.14
C THR A 79 -9.22 1.19 4.71
N PHE A 80 -8.31 1.18 3.75
CA PHE A 80 -8.70 1.23 2.33
C PHE A 80 -9.46 -0.03 1.88
N SER A 81 -9.31 -1.15 2.58
CA SER A 81 -10.09 -2.36 2.31
C SER A 81 -11.58 -2.17 2.61
N ASP A 82 -11.91 -1.24 3.51
CA ASP A 82 -13.29 -0.90 3.89
C ASP A 82 -13.91 0.16 2.98
N ALA A 83 -13.23 0.59 1.91
CA ALA A 83 -13.71 1.66 1.05
C ALA A 83 -15.17 1.45 0.58
N ALA A 84 -15.54 0.23 0.21
CA ALA A 84 -16.91 -0.09 -0.20
C ALA A 84 -17.91 0.14 0.95
N ALA A 85 -17.63 -0.36 2.15
CA ALA A 85 -18.48 -0.18 3.33
C ALA A 85 -18.55 1.27 3.79
N ILE A 86 -17.43 2.02 3.66
CA ILE A 86 -17.39 3.46 3.95
C ILE A 86 -18.33 4.21 3.00
N LEU A 87 -18.28 3.92 1.70
CA LEU A 87 -19.16 4.52 0.72
C LEU A 87 -20.64 4.22 1.02
N ASP A 88 -20.97 2.98 1.42
CA ASP A 88 -22.33 2.61 1.82
C ASP A 88 -22.81 3.43 3.02
N ARG A 89 -21.97 3.59 4.05
CA ARG A 89 -22.30 4.43 5.22
C ARG A 89 -22.50 5.91 4.87
N LEU A 90 -21.80 6.40 3.84
CA LEU A 90 -21.96 7.77 3.34
C LEU A 90 -23.14 7.93 2.36
N GLY A 91 -23.89 6.87 2.06
CA GLY A 91 -25.00 6.87 1.10
C GLY A 91 -24.53 7.05 -0.35
N ILE A 92 -23.28 6.68 -0.67
CA ILE A 92 -22.70 6.78 -2.00
C ILE A 92 -22.74 5.40 -2.66
N GLU A 93 -23.65 5.22 -3.61
CA GLU A 93 -23.83 3.94 -4.31
C GLU A 93 -22.65 3.61 -5.24
N ALA A 94 -22.17 4.62 -5.99
CA ALA A 94 -21.09 4.43 -6.94
C ALA A 94 -20.24 5.70 -7.14
N VAL A 95 -18.97 5.51 -7.53
CA VAL A 95 -17.97 6.54 -7.72
C VAL A 95 -17.38 6.52 -9.12
N ASP A 96 -16.78 7.64 -9.55
CA ASP A 96 -16.18 7.80 -10.86
C ASP A 96 -14.71 7.37 -10.88
N GLY A 97 -14.05 7.34 -9.72
CA GLY A 97 -12.67 6.85 -9.62
C GLY A 97 -12.26 6.44 -8.22
N LEU A 98 -11.38 5.45 -8.18
CA LEU A 98 -10.73 4.94 -6.99
C LEU A 98 -9.22 5.05 -7.18
N LEU A 99 -8.52 5.63 -6.22
CA LEU A 99 -7.07 5.71 -6.15
C LEU A 99 -6.58 5.03 -4.86
N PHE A 100 -5.58 4.18 -5.00
CA PHE A 100 -4.88 3.55 -3.89
C PHE A 100 -3.37 3.65 -4.13
N ASP A 101 -2.65 4.42 -3.28
CA ASP A 101 -1.19 4.53 -3.26
C ASP A 101 -0.67 3.66 -2.11
N LEU A 102 -0.43 2.38 -2.41
CA LEU A 102 -0.13 1.36 -1.39
C LEU A 102 1.22 1.60 -0.71
N GLY A 103 1.38 1.04 0.48
CA GLY A 103 2.63 1.07 1.24
C GLY A 103 2.65 2.13 2.34
N VAL A 104 3.84 2.63 2.65
CA VAL A 104 4.09 3.55 3.78
C VAL A 104 4.21 4.99 3.32
N SER A 105 3.66 5.89 4.12
CA SER A 105 3.81 7.32 3.90
C SER A 105 5.23 7.79 4.27
N SER A 106 5.67 8.93 3.69
CA SER A 106 6.98 9.49 4.02
C SER A 106 7.16 9.80 5.50
N PRO A 107 6.19 10.41 6.21
CA PRO A 107 6.31 10.61 7.65
C PRO A 107 6.53 9.32 8.44
N GLN A 108 5.87 8.22 8.08
CA GLN A 108 6.07 6.93 8.74
C GLN A 108 7.52 6.44 8.63
N LEU A 109 8.21 6.71 7.49
CA LEU A 109 9.61 6.35 7.29
C LEU A 109 10.59 7.33 7.95
N ASP A 110 10.24 8.62 8.02
CA ASP A 110 11.11 9.70 8.46
C ASP A 110 11.02 9.94 9.98
N GLU A 111 9.89 9.63 10.59
CA GLU A 111 9.68 9.71 12.03
C GLU A 111 10.24 8.45 12.72
N ALA A 112 11.43 8.57 13.32
CA ALA A 112 12.14 7.43 13.92
C ALA A 112 11.25 6.62 14.88
N GLN A 113 10.46 7.30 15.72
CA GLN A 113 9.60 6.67 16.72
C GLN A 113 8.57 5.67 16.17
N ARG A 114 8.25 5.78 14.87
CA ARG A 114 7.33 4.85 14.21
C ARG A 114 7.97 3.48 13.91
N GLY A 115 9.29 3.34 14.00
CA GLY A 115 10.01 2.07 13.89
C GLY A 115 10.08 1.43 12.50
N PHE A 116 9.68 2.14 11.45
CA PHE A 116 9.72 1.60 10.06
C PHE A 116 11.12 1.59 9.45
N SER A 117 12.03 2.44 9.96
CA SER A 117 13.35 2.60 9.38
C SER A 117 14.38 1.64 9.98
N TYR A 118 15.10 0.92 9.12
CA TYR A 118 16.26 0.12 9.51
C TYR A 118 17.56 0.96 9.60
N ARG A 119 17.46 2.29 9.50
CA ARG A 119 18.61 3.22 9.54
C ARG A 119 18.63 4.09 10.78
N LEU A 120 17.49 4.20 11.45
CA LEU A 120 17.31 5.01 12.65
C LEU A 120 17.02 4.08 13.83
N ASP A 121 17.64 4.36 14.98
CA ASP A 121 17.35 3.59 16.19
C ASP A 121 16.04 4.05 16.82
N ALA A 122 15.14 3.09 17.02
CA ALA A 122 13.79 3.35 17.50
C ALA A 122 13.14 2.07 18.04
N PRO A 123 12.05 2.17 18.82
CA PRO A 123 11.23 1.00 19.18
C PRO A 123 10.78 0.23 17.94
N LEU A 124 10.68 -1.09 18.05
CA LEU A 124 10.16 -1.97 16.99
C LEU A 124 8.63 -1.90 16.95
N ASP A 125 8.07 -0.78 16.50
CA ASP A 125 6.63 -0.56 16.41
C ASP A 125 6.07 -1.04 15.05
N MET A 126 6.30 -0.30 13.99
CA MET A 126 5.84 -0.53 12.61
C MET A 126 4.33 -0.52 12.39
N ARG A 127 3.52 -0.10 13.37
CA ARG A 127 2.07 0.07 13.17
C ARG A 127 1.79 1.30 12.32
N MET A 128 0.94 1.17 11.32
CA MET A 128 0.41 2.30 10.56
C MET A 128 -0.67 3.02 11.35
N ASP A 129 -1.56 2.26 12.01
CA ASP A 129 -2.51 2.76 12.99
C ASP A 129 -1.96 2.51 14.41
N ALA A 130 -1.71 3.58 15.16
CA ALA A 130 -1.20 3.48 16.53
C ALA A 130 -2.21 2.84 17.52
N GLY A 131 -3.49 2.77 17.16
CA GLY A 131 -4.55 2.11 17.94
C GLY A 131 -4.50 0.59 17.87
N GLU A 132 -3.83 0.02 16.87
CA GLU A 132 -3.67 -1.44 16.74
C GLU A 132 -2.73 -1.99 17.84
N SER A 133 -2.94 -3.26 18.22
CA SER A 133 -2.18 -3.87 19.31
C SER A 133 -0.86 -4.51 18.87
N LEU A 134 -0.83 -5.11 17.67
CA LEU A 134 0.31 -5.89 17.19
C LEU A 134 1.46 -5.00 16.73
N THR A 135 2.64 -5.16 17.34
CA THR A 135 3.87 -4.46 16.95
C THR A 135 4.90 -5.40 16.34
N ALA A 136 5.90 -4.85 15.64
CA ALA A 136 7.05 -5.62 15.17
C ALA A 136 7.85 -6.22 16.34
N GLY A 137 7.93 -5.50 17.45
CA GLY A 137 8.54 -5.98 18.70
C GLY A 137 7.84 -7.22 19.26
N GLU A 138 6.52 -7.24 19.25
CA GLU A 138 5.75 -8.42 19.66
C GLU A 138 6.02 -9.59 18.71
N ILE A 139 6.00 -9.39 17.40
CA ILE A 139 6.28 -10.43 16.41
C ILE A 139 7.65 -11.08 16.67
N VAL A 140 8.73 -10.31 16.76
CA VAL A 140 10.08 -10.87 16.90
C VAL A 140 10.31 -11.53 18.27
N ASN A 141 9.64 -11.04 19.32
CA ASN A 141 9.85 -11.56 20.68
C ASN A 141 8.92 -12.72 21.06
N THR A 142 7.74 -12.86 20.44
CA THR A 142 6.72 -13.82 20.91
C THR A 142 6.33 -14.88 19.90
N TRP A 143 6.42 -14.59 18.58
CA TRP A 143 5.93 -15.55 17.60
C TRP A 143 6.77 -16.83 17.54
N PRO A 144 6.13 -18.00 17.29
CA PRO A 144 6.82 -19.25 17.11
C PRO A 144 7.69 -19.25 15.85
N GLU A 145 8.75 -20.06 15.87
CA GLU A 145 9.75 -20.17 14.80
C GLU A 145 9.12 -20.30 13.41
N GLU A 146 8.19 -21.25 13.28
CA GLU A 146 7.54 -21.55 12.00
C GLU A 146 6.81 -20.33 11.41
N ARG A 147 6.09 -19.58 12.27
CA ARG A 147 5.35 -18.40 11.85
C ARG A 147 6.28 -17.25 11.46
N LEU A 148 7.33 -17.02 12.25
CA LEU A 148 8.34 -16.02 11.97
C LEU A 148 9.08 -16.33 10.67
N ASN A 149 9.54 -17.57 10.48
CA ASN A 149 10.20 -18.00 9.26
C ASN A 149 9.29 -17.87 8.03
N ARG A 150 8.01 -18.21 8.17
CA ARG A 150 7.03 -18.08 7.07
C ARG A 150 6.89 -16.64 6.60
N ILE A 151 6.72 -15.67 7.50
CA ILE A 151 6.57 -14.27 7.07
C ILE A 151 7.86 -13.73 6.43
N LEU A 152 9.03 -14.09 6.94
CA LEU A 152 10.30 -13.68 6.33
C LEU A 152 10.45 -14.24 4.91
N TRP A 153 10.01 -15.48 4.70
CA TRP A 153 10.05 -16.12 3.39
C TRP A 153 8.97 -15.56 2.44
N ASP A 154 7.71 -15.56 2.87
CA ASP A 154 6.56 -15.25 2.00
C ASP A 154 6.44 -13.73 1.77
N TYR A 155 6.61 -12.89 2.81
CA TYR A 155 6.42 -11.44 2.73
C TYR A 155 7.72 -10.67 2.45
N GLY A 156 8.85 -11.20 2.92
CA GLY A 156 10.16 -10.61 2.66
C GLY A 156 10.81 -11.10 1.37
N GLU A 157 10.34 -12.21 0.81
CA GLU A 157 11.08 -12.94 -0.23
C GLU A 157 12.56 -13.11 0.18
N GLU A 158 12.79 -13.40 1.50
CA GLU A 158 14.11 -13.41 2.13
C GLU A 158 14.77 -14.79 2.00
N ARG A 159 15.84 -14.87 1.24
CA ARG A 159 16.58 -16.13 1.01
C ARG A 159 17.19 -16.73 2.27
N TYR A 160 17.51 -15.87 3.23
CA TYR A 160 18.15 -16.25 4.50
C TYR A 160 17.14 -16.35 5.65
N ALA A 161 15.82 -16.42 5.37
CA ALA A 161 14.74 -16.41 6.34
C ALA A 161 15.01 -17.37 7.52
N ARG A 162 15.36 -18.64 7.25
CA ARG A 162 15.63 -19.62 8.29
C ARG A 162 16.80 -19.25 9.20
N ARG A 163 17.87 -18.69 8.64
CA ARG A 163 19.05 -18.29 9.42
C ARG A 163 18.76 -17.07 10.28
N ILE A 164 18.03 -16.09 9.71
CA ILE A 164 17.62 -14.87 10.40
C ILE A 164 16.66 -15.23 11.53
N THR A 165 15.68 -16.10 11.27
CA THR A 165 14.76 -16.61 12.31
C THR A 165 15.53 -17.25 13.46
N GLY A 166 16.46 -18.16 13.18
CA GLY A 166 17.29 -18.78 14.22
C GLY A 166 18.10 -17.77 15.05
N ALA A 167 18.65 -16.74 14.41
CA ALA A 167 19.38 -15.68 15.10
C ALA A 167 18.47 -14.83 16.00
N ILE A 168 17.25 -14.50 15.53
CA ILE A 168 16.25 -13.79 16.34
C ILE A 168 15.86 -14.62 17.55
N LEU A 169 15.58 -15.92 17.38
CA LEU A 169 15.24 -16.82 18.49
C LEU A 169 16.35 -16.87 19.53
N THR A 170 17.59 -17.08 19.10
CA THR A 170 18.76 -17.11 19.99
C THR A 170 18.98 -15.78 20.72
N ALA A 171 18.70 -14.64 20.05
CA ALA A 171 18.87 -13.32 20.66
C ALA A 171 17.80 -13.06 21.73
N ARG A 172 16.53 -13.34 21.43
CA ARG A 172 15.42 -13.08 22.35
C ARG A 172 15.41 -13.99 23.60
N GLU A 173 16.04 -15.17 23.54
CA GLU A 173 16.27 -16.01 24.71
C GLU A 173 17.15 -15.34 25.78
N LYS A 174 18.05 -14.44 25.37
CA LYS A 174 18.97 -13.73 26.28
C LYS A 174 18.32 -12.48 26.85
N LYS A 175 17.67 -11.69 26.01
CA LYS A 175 16.86 -10.50 26.37
C LYS A 175 15.91 -10.16 25.24
N PRO A 176 14.77 -9.52 25.52
CA PRO A 176 13.87 -9.03 24.49
C PRO A 176 14.60 -8.08 23.53
N ILE A 177 14.31 -8.21 22.23
CA ILE A 177 14.83 -7.33 21.17
C ILE A 177 14.01 -6.04 21.23
N GLY A 178 14.66 -4.93 21.57
CA GLY A 178 13.99 -3.66 21.91
C GLY A 178 13.99 -2.62 20.80
N SER A 179 14.97 -2.64 19.89
CA SER A 179 15.10 -1.58 18.90
C SER A 179 15.38 -2.05 17.48
N THR A 180 15.12 -1.16 16.55
CA THR A 180 15.34 -1.38 15.11
C THR A 180 16.79 -1.71 14.80
N LEU A 181 17.77 -0.94 15.35
CA LEU A 181 19.19 -1.19 15.09
C LEU A 181 19.68 -2.48 15.77
N GLU A 182 19.13 -2.84 16.94
CA GLU A 182 19.43 -4.14 17.55
C GLU A 182 19.01 -5.28 16.62
N LEU A 183 17.79 -5.22 16.07
CA LEU A 183 17.31 -6.20 15.09
C LEU A 183 18.19 -6.21 13.82
N VAL A 184 18.63 -5.06 13.34
CA VAL A 184 19.52 -4.97 12.16
C VAL A 184 20.83 -5.73 12.41
N GLU A 185 21.47 -5.59 13.59
CA GLU A 185 22.70 -6.29 13.89
C GLU A 185 22.49 -7.83 14.02
N ILE A 186 21.36 -8.26 14.57
CA ILE A 186 20.97 -9.68 14.59
C ILE A 186 20.82 -10.22 13.16
N ILE A 187 20.15 -9.49 12.27
CA ILE A 187 19.99 -9.89 10.87
C ILE A 187 21.34 -10.01 10.18
N LYS A 188 22.21 -8.99 10.34
CA LYS A 188 23.55 -8.99 9.73
C LYS A 188 24.40 -10.19 10.21
N SER A 189 24.33 -10.53 11.49
CA SER A 189 25.08 -11.66 12.06
C SER A 189 24.66 -13.02 11.46
N ALA A 190 23.41 -13.13 10.98
CA ALA A 190 22.87 -14.34 10.37
C ALA A 190 23.20 -14.48 8.87
N MET A 191 23.65 -13.40 8.23
CA MET A 191 23.86 -13.37 6.78
C MET A 191 25.31 -13.68 6.40
N PRO A 192 25.56 -14.36 5.25
CA PRO A 192 26.92 -14.56 4.77
C PRO A 192 27.54 -13.24 4.29
N ALA A 193 28.87 -13.14 4.40
CA ALA A 193 29.62 -11.93 4.02
C ALA A 193 29.36 -11.46 2.57
N ALA A 194 29.07 -12.38 1.65
CA ALA A 194 28.72 -12.04 0.26
C ALA A 194 27.40 -11.26 0.19
N ALA A 195 26.40 -11.66 0.97
CA ALA A 195 25.10 -10.99 1.01
C ALA A 195 25.18 -9.59 1.63
N LEU A 196 26.08 -9.38 2.59
CA LEU A 196 26.31 -8.06 3.21
C LEU A 196 26.94 -7.04 2.25
N ARG A 197 27.51 -7.49 1.12
CA ARG A 197 28.12 -6.63 0.08
C ARG A 197 27.14 -6.27 -1.05
N GLU A 198 25.91 -6.80 -1.02
CA GLU A 198 24.87 -6.45 -2.00
C GLU A 198 24.49 -4.97 -1.89
N LYS A 199 24.05 -4.37 -3.01
CA LYS A 199 23.60 -2.95 -3.03
C LYS A 199 22.42 -2.69 -2.09
N GLN A 200 21.59 -3.70 -1.86
CA GLN A 200 20.41 -3.60 -1.02
C GLN A 200 20.81 -3.80 0.45
N HIS A 201 20.25 -2.96 1.33
CA HIS A 201 20.51 -3.08 2.77
C HIS A 201 20.04 -4.46 3.29
N PRO A 202 20.86 -5.19 4.07
CA PRO A 202 20.55 -6.57 4.49
C PRO A 202 19.22 -6.71 5.24
N ALA A 203 18.85 -5.74 6.05
CA ALA A 203 17.59 -5.77 6.81
C ALA A 203 16.35 -5.40 6.00
N LYS A 204 16.46 -4.90 4.76
CA LYS A 204 15.31 -4.37 4.02
C LYS A 204 14.18 -5.37 3.89
N ARG A 205 14.49 -6.63 3.52
CA ARG A 205 13.49 -7.67 3.31
C ARG A 205 12.83 -8.13 4.60
N THR A 206 13.61 -8.27 5.67
CA THR A 206 13.08 -8.61 6.99
C THR A 206 12.16 -7.51 7.52
N PHE A 207 12.55 -6.22 7.39
CA PHE A 207 11.70 -5.11 7.79
C PHE A 207 10.42 -5.02 6.96
N GLN A 208 10.49 -5.26 5.65
CA GLN A 208 9.30 -5.38 4.79
C GLN A 208 8.38 -6.50 5.28
N ALA A 209 8.92 -7.67 5.60
CA ALA A 209 8.13 -8.81 6.08
C ALA A 209 7.41 -8.51 7.39
N LEU A 210 8.11 -7.90 8.35
CA LEU A 210 7.53 -7.50 9.63
C LEU A 210 6.44 -6.44 9.43
N ARG A 211 6.69 -5.42 8.61
CA ARG A 211 5.73 -4.37 8.31
C ARG A 211 4.45 -4.92 7.69
N ILE A 212 4.58 -5.79 6.69
CA ILE A 212 3.44 -6.46 6.06
C ILE A 212 2.66 -7.28 7.09
N ALA A 213 3.36 -8.00 7.99
CA ALA A 213 2.72 -8.83 9.00
C ALA A 213 2.02 -8.02 10.11
N VAL A 214 2.63 -6.90 10.54
CA VAL A 214 2.04 -5.99 11.55
C VAL A 214 0.74 -5.39 11.04
N ASN A 215 0.74 -4.95 9.77
CA ASN A 215 -0.34 -4.14 9.19
C ASN A 215 -1.32 -4.94 8.31
N ASP A 216 -1.13 -6.24 8.16
CA ASP A 216 -1.91 -7.12 7.25
C ASP A 216 -2.01 -6.55 5.82
N GLU A 217 -0.91 -5.92 5.33
CA GLU A 217 -0.92 -5.13 4.09
C GLU A 217 -1.45 -5.92 2.89
N LEU A 218 -1.03 -7.19 2.73
CA LEU A 218 -1.47 -8.01 1.60
C LEU A 218 -2.93 -8.43 1.73
N GLY A 219 -3.40 -8.78 2.93
CA GLY A 219 -4.81 -9.09 3.20
C GLY A 219 -5.70 -7.87 2.93
N GLU A 220 -5.25 -6.66 3.30
CA GLU A 220 -5.95 -5.41 2.97
C GLU A 220 -6.10 -5.22 1.45
N VAL A 221 -5.03 -5.46 0.67
CA VAL A 221 -5.08 -5.34 -0.80
C VAL A 221 -6.02 -6.39 -1.41
N GLU A 222 -6.01 -7.63 -0.89
CA GLU A 222 -6.93 -8.69 -1.34
C GLU A 222 -8.40 -8.31 -1.09
N ARG A 223 -8.73 -7.84 0.12
CA ARG A 223 -10.08 -7.38 0.49
C ARG A 223 -10.54 -6.19 -0.35
N MET A 224 -9.66 -5.21 -0.54
CA MET A 224 -9.91 -4.05 -1.39
C MET A 224 -10.23 -4.49 -2.83
N MET A 225 -9.41 -5.36 -3.42
CA MET A 225 -9.64 -5.85 -4.79
C MET A 225 -10.90 -6.69 -4.93
N ALA A 226 -11.36 -7.32 -3.84
CA ALA A 226 -12.60 -8.08 -3.82
C ALA A 226 -13.85 -7.18 -3.86
N THR A 227 -13.84 -6.02 -3.22
CA THR A 227 -15.04 -5.20 -2.96
C THR A 227 -15.05 -3.83 -3.64
N ALA A 228 -13.94 -3.07 -3.56
CA ALA A 228 -13.90 -1.68 -4.01
C ALA A 228 -14.24 -1.48 -5.51
N PRO A 229 -13.77 -2.35 -6.44
CA PRO A 229 -14.08 -2.18 -7.86
C PRO A 229 -15.58 -2.25 -8.19
N ASP A 230 -16.41 -2.87 -7.33
CA ASP A 230 -17.85 -2.95 -7.54
C ASP A 230 -18.55 -1.62 -7.28
N LYS A 231 -17.89 -0.71 -6.59
CA LYS A 231 -18.35 0.67 -6.37
C LYS A 231 -18.07 1.62 -7.53
N LEU A 232 -17.36 1.18 -8.56
CA LEU A 232 -17.14 2.00 -9.74
C LEU A 232 -18.39 2.04 -10.62
N ARG A 233 -18.74 3.22 -11.10
CA ARG A 233 -19.67 3.40 -12.23
C ARG A 233 -19.07 2.83 -13.50
N VAL A 234 -19.90 2.45 -14.46
CA VAL A 234 -19.43 2.10 -15.81
C VAL A 234 -18.66 3.29 -16.39
N GLY A 235 -17.46 3.04 -16.91
CA GLY A 235 -16.51 4.06 -17.34
C GLY A 235 -15.63 4.63 -16.22
N GLY A 236 -15.90 4.32 -14.96
CA GLY A 236 -15.11 4.72 -13.80
C GLY A 236 -13.75 4.01 -13.76
N ARG A 237 -12.76 4.62 -13.11
CA ARG A 237 -11.36 4.19 -13.13
C ARG A 237 -10.87 3.71 -11.77
N LEU A 238 -10.19 2.57 -11.77
CA LEU A 238 -9.38 2.07 -10.66
C LEU A 238 -7.92 2.35 -10.96
N CYS A 239 -7.24 3.10 -10.10
CA CYS A 239 -5.81 3.39 -10.13
C CYS A 239 -5.17 2.83 -8.87
N VAL A 240 -4.20 1.92 -9.00
CA VAL A 240 -3.49 1.34 -7.86
C VAL A 240 -1.99 1.43 -8.09
N ILE A 241 -1.29 2.12 -7.19
CA ILE A 241 0.18 2.16 -7.13
C ILE A 241 0.63 1.11 -6.14
N SER A 242 1.59 0.27 -6.52
CA SER A 242 2.24 -0.72 -5.67
C SER A 242 3.76 -0.52 -5.66
N PHE A 243 4.44 -0.90 -4.55
CA PHE A 243 5.87 -0.68 -4.36
C PHE A 243 6.70 -1.97 -4.28
N HIS A 244 6.05 -3.12 -4.21
CA HIS A 244 6.73 -4.42 -4.25
C HIS A 244 5.95 -5.48 -5.04
N SER A 245 6.66 -6.59 -5.34
CA SER A 245 6.18 -7.67 -6.20
C SER A 245 4.89 -8.33 -5.72
N LEU A 246 4.71 -8.44 -4.41
CA LEU A 246 3.56 -9.13 -3.82
C LEU A 246 2.27 -8.31 -4.01
N GLU A 247 2.30 -6.99 -3.69
CA GLU A 247 1.17 -6.09 -3.96
C GLU A 247 0.81 -6.08 -5.45
N ASP A 248 1.81 -5.84 -6.32
CA ASP A 248 1.60 -5.80 -7.77
C ASP A 248 0.97 -7.09 -8.30
N ARG A 249 1.34 -8.25 -7.72
CA ARG A 249 0.78 -9.55 -8.08
C ARG A 249 -0.69 -9.66 -7.72
N ILE A 250 -1.08 -9.24 -6.49
CA ILE A 250 -2.47 -9.27 -6.03
C ILE A 250 -3.33 -8.35 -6.90
N VAL A 251 -2.90 -7.11 -7.11
CA VAL A 251 -3.64 -6.14 -7.93
C VAL A 251 -3.78 -6.64 -9.38
N LYS A 252 -2.70 -7.12 -9.99
CA LYS A 252 -2.72 -7.71 -11.34
C LYS A 252 -3.70 -8.86 -11.43
N ASN A 253 -3.66 -9.79 -10.49
CA ASN A 253 -4.52 -10.97 -10.49
C ASN A 253 -5.98 -10.59 -10.21
N GLY A 254 -6.23 -9.64 -9.31
CA GLY A 254 -7.57 -9.13 -9.03
C GLY A 254 -8.22 -8.46 -10.25
N ILE A 255 -7.46 -7.64 -10.98
CA ILE A 255 -7.93 -7.05 -12.25
C ILE A 255 -8.18 -8.16 -13.28
N ALA A 256 -7.23 -9.11 -13.45
CA ALA A 256 -7.34 -10.19 -14.42
C ALA A 256 -8.53 -11.12 -14.14
N ALA A 257 -8.83 -11.41 -12.88
CA ALA A 257 -9.98 -12.21 -12.49
C ALA A 257 -11.31 -11.54 -12.88
N ARG A 258 -11.39 -10.23 -12.80
CA ARG A 258 -12.58 -9.44 -13.19
C ARG A 258 -12.62 -9.15 -14.71
N GLU A 259 -11.50 -9.24 -15.39
CA GLU A 259 -11.39 -9.05 -16.84
C GLU A 259 -11.60 -10.34 -17.64
N ASN A 260 -11.00 -11.45 -17.17
CA ASN A 260 -10.92 -12.73 -17.90
C ASN A 260 -11.16 -13.93 -16.96
N GLY A 261 -12.04 -13.78 -15.97
CA GLY A 261 -12.30 -14.81 -14.95
C GLY A 261 -13.12 -16.01 -15.44
N CYS A 262 -13.43 -16.12 -16.73
CA CYS A 262 -14.15 -17.26 -17.28
C CYS A 262 -13.33 -18.56 -17.09
N THR A 263 -13.95 -19.57 -16.48
CA THR A 263 -13.35 -20.89 -16.20
C THR A 263 -13.75 -21.96 -17.22
N CYS A 264 -14.57 -21.62 -18.24
CA CYS A 264 -14.93 -22.54 -19.29
C CYS A 264 -13.73 -22.91 -20.15
N PRO A 265 -13.70 -24.15 -20.70
CA PRO A 265 -12.74 -24.51 -21.73
C PRO A 265 -12.78 -23.52 -22.91
N ARG A 266 -11.65 -23.20 -23.49
CA ARG A 266 -11.56 -22.24 -24.61
C ARG A 266 -12.37 -22.69 -25.84
N GLU A 267 -12.51 -24.01 -26.02
CA GLU A 267 -13.22 -24.65 -27.11
C GLU A 267 -14.75 -24.75 -26.86
N ALA A 268 -15.21 -24.36 -25.66
CA ALA A 268 -16.64 -24.41 -25.33
C ALA A 268 -17.43 -23.41 -26.18
N PRO A 269 -18.45 -23.86 -26.92
CA PRO A 269 -19.21 -23.00 -27.83
C PRO A 269 -20.05 -21.95 -27.08
N ILE A 270 -20.36 -22.20 -25.80
CA ILE A 270 -21.17 -21.30 -24.94
C ILE A 270 -20.54 -21.26 -23.55
N CYS A 271 -20.44 -20.08 -23.00
CA CYS A 271 -20.00 -19.90 -21.61
C CYS A 271 -21.08 -20.38 -20.64
N THR A 272 -20.73 -21.32 -19.75
CA THR A 272 -21.64 -21.90 -18.75
C THR A 272 -21.29 -21.50 -17.32
N CYS A 273 -20.14 -20.83 -17.09
CA CYS A 273 -19.72 -20.42 -15.74
C CYS A 273 -20.39 -19.15 -15.22
N GLY A 274 -21.18 -18.47 -16.05
CA GLY A 274 -21.89 -17.24 -15.67
C GLY A 274 -20.95 -16.03 -15.46
N PHE A 275 -19.68 -16.11 -15.88
CA PHE A 275 -18.75 -15.00 -15.74
C PHE A 275 -19.23 -13.76 -16.51
N VAL A 276 -19.27 -12.63 -15.79
CA VAL A 276 -19.53 -11.31 -16.36
C VAL A 276 -18.28 -10.47 -16.16
N ARG A 277 -17.74 -9.97 -17.26
CA ARG A 277 -16.59 -9.05 -17.22
C ARG A 277 -17.03 -7.75 -16.57
N THR A 278 -16.30 -7.33 -15.54
CA THR A 278 -16.62 -6.09 -14.80
C THR A 278 -15.51 -5.06 -14.86
N LEU A 279 -14.27 -5.48 -15.17
CA LEU A 279 -13.14 -4.58 -15.40
C LEU A 279 -12.50 -4.84 -16.75
N ARG A 280 -11.84 -3.80 -17.27
CA ARG A 280 -10.96 -3.85 -18.43
C ARG A 280 -9.65 -3.12 -18.09
N SER A 281 -8.51 -3.79 -18.25
CA SER A 281 -7.20 -3.15 -18.10
C SER A 281 -7.03 -2.02 -19.11
N VAL A 282 -6.64 -0.83 -18.66
CA VAL A 282 -6.35 0.31 -19.54
C VAL A 282 -5.02 0.10 -20.25
N SER A 283 -4.05 -0.51 -19.55
CA SER A 283 -2.78 -0.92 -20.14
C SER A 283 -2.38 -2.31 -19.68
N ARG A 284 -1.76 -3.10 -20.58
CA ARG A 284 -1.26 -4.47 -20.25
C ARG A 284 -0.08 -4.43 -19.29
N LYS A 285 0.78 -3.42 -19.39
CA LYS A 285 1.95 -3.23 -18.53
C LYS A 285 1.64 -2.16 -17.49
N PRO A 286 2.23 -2.24 -16.30
CA PRO A 286 2.12 -1.14 -15.34
C PRO A 286 2.81 0.11 -15.90
N ILE A 287 2.30 1.28 -15.54
CA ILE A 287 2.94 2.55 -15.78
C ILE A 287 4.03 2.71 -14.71
N LEU A 288 5.23 3.09 -15.14
CA LEU A 288 6.40 3.26 -14.28
C LEU A 288 6.77 4.72 -14.17
N PRO A 289 7.46 5.15 -13.10
CA PRO A 289 7.97 6.50 -12.97
C PRO A 289 8.92 6.84 -14.11
N THR A 290 8.87 8.09 -14.56
CA THR A 290 9.80 8.64 -15.55
C THR A 290 11.19 8.87 -14.93
N GLU A 291 12.22 9.02 -15.75
CA GLU A 291 13.58 9.35 -15.27
C GLU A 291 13.58 10.66 -14.48
N GLU A 292 12.83 11.66 -14.93
CA GLU A 292 12.66 12.94 -14.24
C GLU A 292 12.05 12.78 -12.83
N GLU A 293 11.05 11.90 -12.68
CA GLU A 293 10.47 11.61 -11.39
C GLU A 293 11.46 10.86 -10.48
N LEU A 294 12.21 9.91 -11.03
CA LEU A 294 13.22 9.15 -10.27
C LEU A 294 14.33 10.05 -9.71
N GLU A 295 14.71 11.09 -10.43
CA GLU A 295 15.68 12.10 -9.98
C GLU A 295 15.11 12.95 -8.83
N ARG A 296 13.87 13.42 -8.95
CA ARG A 296 13.20 14.26 -7.95
C ARG A 296 12.70 13.47 -6.74
N ASN A 297 12.23 12.26 -6.95
CA ASN A 297 11.65 11.40 -5.93
C ASN A 297 12.21 9.97 -6.00
N PRO A 298 13.40 9.70 -5.42
CA PRO A 298 14.00 8.36 -5.43
C PRO A 298 13.13 7.26 -4.80
N ARG A 299 12.11 7.63 -3.98
CA ARG A 299 11.16 6.69 -3.36
C ARG A 299 10.22 6.08 -4.39
N SER A 300 9.99 6.72 -5.54
CA SER A 300 9.16 6.21 -6.63
C SER A 300 9.79 5.03 -7.39
N ARG A 301 11.09 4.74 -7.18
CA ARG A 301 11.86 3.74 -7.97
C ARG A 301 11.16 2.39 -8.14
N SER A 302 10.44 1.93 -7.14
CA SER A 302 9.76 0.62 -7.18
C SER A 302 8.28 0.73 -7.52
N ALA A 303 7.77 1.94 -7.73
CA ALA A 303 6.37 2.20 -7.98
C ALA A 303 5.90 1.61 -9.32
N LYS A 304 4.69 1.07 -9.32
CA LYS A 304 4.00 0.53 -10.47
C LYS A 304 2.53 0.92 -10.40
N LEU A 305 2.08 1.74 -11.30
CA LEU A 305 0.66 2.08 -11.40
C LEU A 305 -0.05 1.10 -12.33
N ARG A 306 -1.10 0.46 -11.84
CA ARG A 306 -2.05 -0.31 -12.64
C ARG A 306 -3.37 0.41 -12.72
N VAL A 307 -3.93 0.41 -13.92
CA VAL A 307 -5.19 1.09 -14.22
C VAL A 307 -6.17 0.13 -14.87
N ALA A 308 -7.39 0.11 -14.33
CA ALA A 308 -8.52 -0.60 -14.93
C ALA A 308 -9.75 0.30 -15.02
N GLU A 309 -10.63 0.00 -15.97
CA GLU A 309 -11.88 0.69 -16.20
C GLU A 309 -13.04 -0.26 -15.94
N ARG A 310 -14.09 0.23 -15.27
CA ARG A 310 -15.36 -0.48 -15.11
C ARG A 310 -16.08 -0.57 -16.46
N VAL A 311 -16.49 -1.77 -16.88
CA VAL A 311 -17.22 -2.03 -18.15
C VAL A 311 -18.60 -2.59 -17.87
#